data_735a71109377e9315d2e2ff553d6bb28
#
_entry.id   735a71109377e9315d2e2ff553d6bb28
#
_cell.length_a   1.000
_cell.length_b   1.000
_cell.length_c   1.000
_cell.angle_alpha   90.00
_cell.angle_beta   90.00
_cell.angle_gamma   90.00
#
_symmetry.space_group_name_H-M   'P 1'
#
loop_
_entity.id
_entity.type
_entity.pdbx_description
1 polymer ?
#
loop_
_entity_poly.entity_id
_entity_poly.type
_entity_poly.pdbx_seq_one_letter_code
_entity_poly.pdbx_strand_id
1 'polypeptide(L)'
;MTALQQVKTAVVDALEGAGLTAMGAYGEEQLKKYTTAVTAVGLHGMQVTESGAMEYLGEKYDAMRCAMLEVYGKKLTPSLSLDVYAPRTLGAEGCEEAAEEITQVMMSALPSGLRVRELTWGKTEWDKTYGMFHLSAQAAYEAYFVAETEEETAVFTDFILRGVVKAHE
;
A
#
# COMPACT_ATOMS: atom_id res chain seq x y z
N MET A 1 -8.35 -2.33 -12.94
CA MET A 1 -7.97 -2.11 -11.54
C MET A 1 -7.56 -0.65 -11.38
N THR A 2 -8.11 0.06 -10.43
CA THR A 2 -7.75 1.46 -10.20
C THR A 2 -6.37 1.55 -9.53
N ALA A 3 -5.69 2.70 -9.69
CA ALA A 3 -4.40 2.97 -9.05
C ALA A 3 -4.41 2.70 -7.54
N LEU A 4 -5.50 3.07 -6.90
CA LEU A 4 -5.69 2.87 -5.48
C LEU A 4 -5.86 1.40 -5.09
N GLN A 5 -6.59 0.64 -5.90
CA GLN A 5 -6.71 -0.81 -5.71
C GLN A 5 -5.36 -1.51 -5.85
N GLN A 6 -4.50 -1.04 -6.76
CA GLN A 6 -3.15 -1.58 -6.91
C GLN A 6 -2.30 -1.31 -5.67
N VAL A 7 -2.34 -0.10 -5.11
CA VAL A 7 -1.62 0.20 -3.84
C VAL A 7 -2.13 -0.68 -2.71
N LYS A 8 -3.44 -0.79 -2.57
CA LYS A 8 -4.05 -1.64 -1.55
C LYS A 8 -3.66 -3.11 -1.72
N THR A 9 -3.72 -3.63 -2.94
CA THR A 9 -3.31 -5.00 -3.27
C THR A 9 -1.83 -5.21 -2.96
N ALA A 10 -0.96 -4.28 -3.35
CA ALA A 10 0.47 -4.37 -3.08
C ALA A 10 0.80 -4.42 -1.58
N VAL A 11 0.05 -3.68 -0.77
CA VAL A 11 0.20 -3.73 0.70
C VAL A 11 -0.28 -5.06 1.25
N VAL A 12 -1.44 -5.55 0.81
CA VAL A 12 -1.97 -6.87 1.22
C VAL A 12 -0.98 -7.98 0.84
N ASP A 13 -0.51 -7.99 -0.40
CA ASP A 13 0.44 -9.01 -0.90
C ASP A 13 1.76 -8.98 -0.13
N ALA A 14 2.25 -7.80 0.26
CA ALA A 14 3.45 -7.67 1.08
C ALA A 14 3.26 -8.26 2.48
N LEU A 15 2.10 -8.04 3.10
CA LEU A 15 1.76 -8.62 4.40
C LEU A 15 1.60 -10.13 4.32
N GLU A 16 0.88 -10.64 3.33
CA GLU A 16 0.71 -12.08 3.10
C GLU A 16 2.05 -12.77 2.77
N GLY A 17 2.88 -12.12 1.97
CA GLY A 17 4.23 -12.60 1.66
C GLY A 17 5.15 -12.73 2.88
N ALA A 18 4.89 -11.97 3.93
CA ALA A 18 5.56 -12.07 5.23
C ALA A 18 4.92 -13.09 6.18
N GLY A 19 3.87 -13.79 5.74
CA GLY A 19 3.16 -14.79 6.54
C GLY A 19 2.06 -14.24 7.44
N LEU A 20 1.71 -12.96 7.29
CA LEU A 20 0.60 -12.35 8.00
C LEU A 20 -0.73 -12.61 7.26
N THR A 21 -1.82 -12.73 7.99
CA THR A 21 -3.14 -12.82 7.39
C THR A 21 -3.69 -11.43 7.13
N ALA A 22 -3.82 -11.05 5.86
CA ALA A 22 -4.29 -9.73 5.47
C ALA A 22 -5.30 -9.79 4.33
N MET A 23 -6.27 -8.89 4.33
CA MET A 23 -7.19 -8.70 3.20
C MET A 23 -7.85 -7.33 3.22
N GLY A 24 -8.54 -6.99 2.14
CA GLY A 24 -9.17 -5.70 1.97
C GLY A 24 -10.35 -5.41 2.88
N ALA A 25 -11.04 -6.44 3.37
CA ALA A 25 -12.14 -6.32 4.32
C ALA A 25 -12.49 -7.70 4.89
N TYR A 26 -12.97 -7.73 6.12
CA TYR A 26 -13.49 -8.93 6.77
C TYR A 26 -14.95 -8.74 7.14
N GLY A 27 -15.77 -9.75 6.89
CA GLY A 27 -17.10 -9.84 7.47
C GLY A 27 -17.02 -10.27 8.95
N GLU A 28 -18.00 -9.88 9.75
CA GLU A 28 -18.04 -10.21 11.19
C GLU A 28 -17.94 -11.71 11.46
N GLU A 29 -18.67 -12.53 10.72
CA GLU A 29 -18.61 -13.98 10.87
C GLU A 29 -17.27 -14.59 10.42
N GLN A 30 -16.60 -13.95 9.47
CA GLN A 30 -15.30 -14.38 9.00
C GLN A 30 -14.24 -14.14 10.05
N LEU A 31 -14.26 -12.98 10.71
CA LEU A 31 -13.32 -12.64 11.79
C LEU A 31 -13.37 -13.66 12.95
N LYS A 32 -14.56 -14.13 13.30
CA LYS A 32 -14.75 -15.11 14.39
C LYS A 32 -14.09 -16.47 14.12
N LYS A 33 -13.77 -16.78 12.86
CA LYS A 33 -13.14 -18.07 12.48
C LYS A 33 -11.64 -18.09 12.65
N TYR A 34 -11.02 -16.93 12.78
CA TYR A 34 -9.56 -16.84 12.89
C TYR A 34 -9.09 -17.10 14.33
N THR A 35 -8.03 -17.89 14.45
CA THR A 35 -7.32 -18.15 15.70
C THR A 35 -6.05 -17.33 15.83
N THR A 36 -5.66 -16.63 14.77
CA THR A 36 -4.49 -15.75 14.69
C THR A 36 -4.94 -14.29 14.52
N ALA A 37 -4.01 -13.36 14.71
CA ALA A 37 -4.27 -11.98 14.38
C ALA A 37 -4.49 -11.80 12.86
N VAL A 38 -5.44 -10.96 12.48
CA VAL A 38 -5.78 -10.66 11.08
C VAL A 38 -5.77 -9.16 10.85
N THR A 39 -5.39 -8.75 9.65
CA THR A 39 -5.27 -7.34 9.28
C THR A 39 -6.22 -7.02 8.14
N ALA A 40 -7.14 -6.09 8.36
CA ALA A 40 -7.96 -5.51 7.31
C ALA A 40 -7.28 -4.25 6.77
N VAL A 41 -7.08 -4.19 5.46
CA VAL A 41 -6.49 -3.04 4.78
C VAL A 41 -7.59 -2.26 4.10
N GLY A 42 -7.89 -1.09 4.63
CA GLY A 42 -8.93 -0.18 4.12
C GLY A 42 -8.35 1.05 3.45
N LEU A 43 -9.18 1.70 2.64
CA LEU A 43 -8.85 3.03 2.13
C LEU A 43 -9.25 4.07 3.16
N HIS A 44 -8.34 5.01 3.42
CA HIS A 44 -8.64 6.22 4.20
C HIS A 44 -8.75 7.45 3.30
N GLY A 45 -7.90 7.57 2.30
CA GLY A 45 -7.94 8.67 1.34
C GLY A 45 -6.79 8.60 0.33
N MET A 46 -6.81 9.50 -0.65
CA MET A 46 -5.73 9.63 -1.63
C MET A 46 -5.64 11.08 -2.09
N GLN A 47 -4.42 11.59 -2.17
CA GLN A 47 -4.11 12.87 -2.74
C GLN A 47 -3.23 12.68 -3.98
N VAL A 48 -3.52 13.45 -5.02
CA VAL A 48 -2.71 13.49 -6.25
C VAL A 48 -2.12 14.89 -6.36
N THR A 49 -0.81 14.98 -6.49
CA THR A 49 -0.09 16.24 -6.61
C THR A 49 0.92 16.19 -7.75
N GLU A 50 1.38 17.35 -8.19
CA GLU A 50 2.50 17.43 -9.11
C GLU A 50 3.76 16.83 -8.51
N SER A 51 4.53 16.11 -9.33
CA SER A 51 5.76 15.44 -8.87
C SER A 51 7.00 16.34 -8.89
N GLY A 52 6.88 17.55 -9.39
CA GLY A 52 7.95 18.51 -9.55
C GLY A 52 7.73 19.41 -10.78
N ALA A 53 8.74 20.11 -11.22
CA ALA A 53 8.66 20.96 -12.39
C ALA A 53 8.26 20.13 -13.64
N MET A 54 7.11 20.47 -14.24
CA MET A 54 6.58 19.83 -15.45
C MET A 54 6.35 18.31 -15.28
N GLU A 55 6.09 17.84 -14.07
CA GLU A 55 5.82 16.42 -13.76
C GLU A 55 7.01 15.46 -14.05
N TYR A 56 8.22 15.99 -14.13
CA TYR A 56 9.43 15.22 -14.38
C TYR A 56 9.81 14.37 -13.17
N LEU A 57 10.01 13.06 -13.39
CA LEU A 57 10.37 12.07 -12.36
C LEU A 57 11.82 11.60 -12.42
N GLY A 58 12.53 11.89 -13.49
CA GLY A 58 13.90 11.46 -13.68
C GLY A 58 14.12 10.73 -15.01
N GLU A 59 15.22 10.02 -15.11
CA GLU A 59 15.61 9.26 -16.30
C GLU A 59 15.63 7.75 -16.00
N LYS A 60 15.34 6.96 -17.02
CA LYS A 60 15.42 5.51 -16.98
C LYS A 60 16.10 4.99 -18.24
N TYR A 61 17.00 4.03 -18.08
CA TYR A 61 17.58 3.35 -19.24
C TYR A 61 16.63 2.30 -19.80
N ASP A 62 16.32 2.42 -21.09
CA ASP A 62 15.58 1.40 -21.85
C ASP A 62 16.54 0.53 -22.64
N ALA A 63 16.69 -0.72 -22.21
CA ALA A 63 17.60 -1.66 -22.84
C ALA A 63 17.15 -2.08 -24.25
N MET A 64 15.87 -2.03 -24.56
CA MET A 64 15.37 -2.37 -25.90
C MET A 64 15.66 -1.26 -26.92
N ARG A 65 15.61 -0.02 -26.49
CA ARG A 65 15.91 1.15 -27.32
C ARG A 65 17.35 1.62 -27.22
N CYS A 66 18.14 1.03 -26.29
CA CYS A 66 19.51 1.45 -25.96
C CYS A 66 19.62 2.97 -25.69
N ALA A 67 18.65 3.55 -25.03
CA ALA A 67 18.53 4.98 -24.80
C ALA A 67 18.13 5.31 -23.36
N MET A 68 18.57 6.48 -22.88
CA MET A 68 18.04 7.10 -21.67
C MET A 68 16.72 7.78 -22.02
N LEU A 69 15.73 7.50 -21.20
CA LEU A 69 14.38 8.00 -21.43
C LEU A 69 13.96 8.84 -20.22
N GLU A 70 13.36 10.00 -20.48
CA GLU A 70 12.79 10.84 -19.42
C GLU A 70 11.45 10.29 -18.96
N VAL A 71 11.24 10.28 -17.64
CA VAL A 71 10.03 9.77 -17.01
C VAL A 71 9.23 10.92 -16.44
N TYR A 72 7.95 10.97 -16.78
CA TYR A 72 6.99 11.98 -16.30
C TYR A 72 5.82 11.32 -15.58
N GLY A 73 5.29 11.98 -14.57
CA GLY A 73 4.12 11.48 -13.85
C GLY A 73 3.72 12.33 -12.66
N LYS A 74 2.64 11.93 -12.01
CA LYS A 74 2.12 12.61 -10.83
C LYS A 74 2.49 11.86 -9.56
N LYS A 75 2.67 12.60 -8.49
CA LYS A 75 2.85 12.04 -7.16
C LYS A 75 1.50 11.68 -6.57
N LEU A 76 1.42 10.44 -6.08
CA LEU A 76 0.28 9.94 -5.32
C LEU A 76 0.66 9.82 -3.84
N THR A 77 -0.25 10.26 -2.99
CA THR A 77 -0.14 10.05 -1.55
C THR A 77 -1.39 9.33 -1.05
N PRO A 78 -1.47 8.01 -1.25
CA PRO A 78 -2.57 7.22 -0.71
C PRO A 78 -2.41 7.05 0.80
N SER A 79 -3.53 7.11 1.51
CA SER A 79 -3.62 6.83 2.93
C SER A 79 -4.51 5.62 3.15
N LEU A 80 -3.98 4.59 3.79
CA LEU A 80 -4.69 3.36 4.10
C LEU A 80 -4.91 3.24 5.61
N SER A 81 -6.02 2.64 6.00
CA SER A 81 -6.23 2.15 7.35
C SER A 81 -5.76 0.71 7.43
N LEU A 82 -5.09 0.38 8.52
CA LEU A 82 -4.67 -0.98 8.87
C LEU A 82 -5.36 -1.33 10.19
N ASP A 83 -6.36 -2.18 10.11
CA ASP A 83 -7.14 -2.61 11.27
C ASP A 83 -6.74 -4.03 11.64
N VAL A 84 -6.06 -4.18 12.78
CA VAL A 84 -5.62 -5.47 13.31
C VAL A 84 -6.63 -5.97 14.32
N TYR A 85 -7.09 -7.20 14.13
CA TYR A 85 -7.99 -7.90 15.04
C TYR A 85 -7.30 -9.14 15.59
N ALA A 86 -7.33 -9.31 16.88
CA ALA A 86 -6.80 -10.51 17.55
C ALA A 86 -7.88 -11.16 18.39
N PRO A 87 -8.02 -12.50 18.33
CA PRO A 87 -8.96 -13.23 19.16
C PRO A 87 -8.60 -13.08 20.65
N ARG A 88 -9.60 -13.26 21.50
CA ARG A 88 -9.45 -13.13 22.95
C ARG A 88 -8.33 -14.01 23.52
N THR A 89 -8.08 -15.17 22.92
CA THR A 89 -7.04 -16.12 23.32
C THR A 89 -5.62 -15.56 23.17
N LEU A 90 -5.39 -14.64 22.23
CA LEU A 90 -4.11 -13.97 22.02
C LEU A 90 -3.97 -12.71 22.89
N GLY A 91 -5.07 -12.18 23.40
CA GLY A 91 -5.08 -10.96 24.18
C GLY A 91 -4.72 -9.70 23.39
N ALA A 92 -4.57 -8.60 24.09
CA ALA A 92 -4.12 -7.33 23.50
C ALA A 92 -2.72 -7.44 22.88
N GLU A 93 -1.86 -8.25 23.49
CA GLU A 93 -0.50 -8.51 23.03
C GLU A 93 -0.47 -9.07 21.61
N GLY A 94 -1.45 -9.89 21.22
CA GLY A 94 -1.57 -10.39 19.85
C GLY A 94 -1.74 -9.31 18.79
N CYS A 95 -2.42 -8.21 19.11
CA CYS A 95 -2.49 -7.04 18.24
C CYS A 95 -1.16 -6.29 18.18
N GLU A 96 -0.49 -6.16 19.31
CA GLU A 96 0.77 -5.40 19.42
C GLU A 96 1.91 -6.13 18.69
N GLU A 97 2.01 -7.45 18.84
CA GLU A 97 2.96 -8.28 18.08
C GLU A 97 2.72 -8.18 16.56
N ALA A 98 1.46 -8.29 16.13
CA ALA A 98 1.11 -8.13 14.73
C ALA A 98 1.44 -6.73 14.21
N ALA A 99 1.22 -5.69 15.02
CA ALA A 99 1.57 -4.32 14.66
C ALA A 99 3.08 -4.13 14.45
N GLU A 100 3.90 -4.76 15.27
CA GLU A 100 5.36 -4.74 15.13
C GLU A 100 5.79 -5.44 13.83
N GLU A 101 5.26 -6.62 13.54
CA GLU A 101 5.53 -7.34 12.30
C GLU A 101 5.09 -6.56 11.06
N ILE A 102 3.88 -5.97 11.09
CA ILE A 102 3.38 -5.10 10.02
C ILE A 102 4.31 -3.92 9.81
N THR A 103 4.77 -3.29 10.88
CA THR A 103 5.71 -2.17 10.79
C THR A 103 7.00 -2.58 10.09
N GLN A 104 7.55 -3.74 10.40
CA GLN A 104 8.74 -4.27 9.74
C GLN A 104 8.50 -4.51 8.24
N VAL A 105 7.35 -5.08 7.87
CA VAL A 105 6.97 -5.30 6.47
C VAL A 105 6.86 -3.98 5.72
N MET A 106 6.21 -2.98 6.32
CA MET A 106 6.07 -1.65 5.71
C MET A 106 7.43 -0.98 5.47
N MET A 107 8.41 -1.23 6.32
CA MET A 107 9.75 -0.64 6.21
C MET A 107 10.66 -1.38 5.23
N SER A 108 10.44 -2.66 4.96
CA SER A 108 11.41 -3.51 4.26
C SER A 108 10.89 -4.31 3.07
N ALA A 109 9.60 -4.57 2.99
CA ALA A 109 9.05 -5.56 2.06
C ALA A 109 8.06 -4.99 1.03
N LEU A 110 7.85 -3.68 1.00
CA LEU A 110 7.02 -3.05 -0.03
C LEU A 110 7.69 -3.12 -1.40
N PRO A 111 6.90 -3.26 -2.47
CA PRO A 111 7.44 -3.26 -3.83
C PRO A 111 8.14 -1.94 -4.16
N SER A 112 9.09 -2.02 -5.07
CA SER A 112 9.81 -0.85 -5.57
C SER A 112 8.84 0.19 -6.12
N GLY A 113 9.02 1.46 -5.74
CA GLY A 113 8.15 2.56 -6.13
C GLY A 113 7.01 2.87 -5.16
N LEU A 114 6.74 1.99 -4.20
CA LEU A 114 5.80 2.25 -3.11
C LEU A 114 6.58 2.43 -1.80
N ARG A 115 6.41 3.58 -1.16
CA ARG A 115 7.07 3.91 0.11
C ARG A 115 6.06 4.29 1.17
N VAL A 116 6.25 3.77 2.38
CA VAL A 116 5.56 4.33 3.54
C VAL A 116 6.23 5.66 3.94
N ARG A 117 5.43 6.69 4.14
CA ARG A 117 5.88 8.00 4.60
C ARG A 117 5.63 8.19 6.08
N GLU A 118 4.51 7.71 6.53
CA GLU A 118 4.09 7.81 7.91
C GLU A 118 3.25 6.59 8.26
N LEU A 119 3.47 6.06 9.44
CA LEU A 119 2.67 4.98 10.01
C LEU A 119 2.40 5.33 11.46
N THR A 120 1.15 5.54 11.79
CA THR A 120 0.71 5.93 13.14
C THR A 120 -0.22 4.87 13.68
N TRP A 121 0.18 4.21 14.76
CA TRP A 121 -0.62 3.26 15.51
C TRP A 121 -1.45 3.95 16.58
N GLY A 122 -2.68 3.51 16.74
CA GLY A 122 -3.52 3.87 17.86
C GLY A 122 -3.23 3.01 19.11
N LYS A 123 -4.20 2.90 19.98
CA LYS A 123 -4.13 2.00 21.13
C LYS A 123 -4.98 0.75 20.90
N THR A 124 -4.58 -0.35 21.53
CA THR A 124 -5.36 -1.59 21.50
C THR A 124 -6.59 -1.44 22.40
N GLU A 125 -7.75 -1.76 21.87
CA GLU A 125 -9.03 -1.73 22.58
C GLU A 125 -9.81 -3.01 22.36
N TRP A 126 -10.69 -3.34 23.28
CA TRP A 126 -11.64 -4.43 23.10
C TRP A 126 -12.82 -3.99 22.24
N ASP A 127 -13.02 -4.63 21.10
CA ASP A 127 -14.16 -4.41 20.25
C ASP A 127 -15.31 -5.34 20.62
N LYS A 128 -16.38 -4.78 21.17
CA LYS A 128 -17.55 -5.53 21.62
C LYS A 128 -18.36 -6.09 20.44
N THR A 129 -18.32 -5.44 19.30
CA THR A 129 -19.08 -5.85 18.09
C THR A 129 -18.53 -7.15 17.53
N TYR A 130 -17.21 -7.24 17.41
CA TYR A 130 -16.54 -8.42 16.89
C TYR A 130 -16.11 -9.42 17.97
N GLY A 131 -16.11 -9.00 19.24
CA GLY A 131 -15.62 -9.85 20.34
C GLY A 131 -14.11 -10.16 20.22
N MET A 132 -13.34 -9.19 19.75
CA MET A 132 -11.91 -9.28 19.51
C MET A 132 -11.18 -8.03 20.01
N PHE A 133 -9.90 -8.15 20.27
CA PHE A 133 -9.06 -6.96 20.43
C PHE A 133 -8.82 -6.32 19.07
N HIS A 134 -8.84 -5.00 19.05
CA HIS A 134 -8.69 -4.19 17.84
C HIS A 134 -7.60 -3.13 18.04
N LEU A 135 -6.73 -3.01 17.07
CA LEU A 135 -5.70 -1.99 16.99
C LEU A 135 -5.71 -1.40 15.58
N SER A 136 -5.92 -0.11 15.49
CA SER A 136 -5.98 0.60 14.21
C SER A 136 -4.72 1.41 13.97
N ALA A 137 -4.28 1.44 12.72
CA ALA A 137 -3.25 2.34 12.24
C ALA A 137 -3.69 3.10 11.00
N GLN A 138 -3.07 4.25 10.79
CA GLN A 138 -3.10 4.97 9.53
C GLN A 138 -1.71 4.96 8.92
N ALA A 139 -1.63 4.56 7.66
CA ALA A 139 -0.40 4.52 6.90
C ALA A 139 -0.53 5.44 5.68
N ALA A 140 0.31 6.46 5.60
CA ALA A 140 0.45 7.30 4.43
C ALA A 140 1.59 6.79 3.55
N TYR A 141 1.30 6.60 2.28
CA TYR A 141 2.27 6.11 1.30
C TYR A 141 2.61 7.17 0.28
N GLU A 142 3.69 6.96 -0.41
CA GLU A 142 4.08 7.70 -1.59
C GLU A 142 4.28 6.73 -2.73
N ALA A 143 3.66 7.04 -3.86
CA ALA A 143 3.84 6.36 -5.12
C ALA A 143 3.82 7.37 -6.26
N TYR A 144 4.26 6.97 -7.45
CA TYR A 144 4.23 7.83 -8.61
C TYR A 144 3.35 7.20 -9.69
N PHE A 145 2.51 8.04 -10.23
CA PHE A 145 1.64 7.68 -11.33
C PHE A 145 2.30 8.09 -12.63
N VAL A 146 2.76 7.12 -13.39
CA VAL A 146 3.46 7.35 -14.64
C VAL A 146 2.52 7.06 -15.79
N ALA A 147 2.35 8.03 -16.68
CA ALA A 147 1.55 7.87 -17.90
C ALA A 147 2.40 7.30 -19.03
N GLU A 148 1.95 6.21 -19.64
CA GLU A 148 2.47 5.79 -20.94
C GLU A 148 1.91 6.66 -22.03
N THR A 149 2.77 7.33 -22.75
CA THR A 149 2.34 8.02 -23.96
C THR A 149 3.13 7.49 -25.15
N GLU A 150 2.61 6.47 -25.79
CA GLU A 150 2.91 6.27 -27.21
C GLU A 150 1.82 6.85 -28.11
N GLU A 151 0.62 7.07 -27.64
CA GLU A 151 -0.46 7.77 -28.36
C GLU A 151 -1.43 8.38 -27.34
N GLU A 152 -1.83 9.60 -27.53
CA GLU A 152 -2.78 10.51 -26.87
C GLU A 152 -3.75 10.02 -25.77
N THR A 153 -3.66 8.80 -25.31
CA THR A 153 -4.42 8.23 -24.19
C THR A 153 -3.47 7.84 -23.07
N ALA A 154 -3.49 8.58 -21.98
CA ALA A 154 -2.83 8.18 -20.75
C ALA A 154 -3.45 6.87 -20.25
N VAL A 155 -2.76 5.75 -20.48
CA VAL A 155 -3.11 4.46 -19.93
C VAL A 155 -2.32 4.25 -18.65
N PHE A 156 -3.02 4.05 -17.54
CA PHE A 156 -2.40 3.70 -16.28
C PHE A 156 -2.00 2.24 -16.30
N THR A 157 -0.75 1.97 -16.53
CA THR A 157 -0.19 0.63 -16.42
C THR A 157 0.86 0.61 -15.30
N ASP A 158 0.69 -0.26 -14.37
CA ASP A 158 1.63 -0.66 -13.31
C ASP A 158 2.61 0.44 -12.82
N PHE A 159 2.04 1.50 -12.25
CA PHE A 159 2.80 2.66 -11.76
C PHE A 159 3.67 2.35 -10.53
N ILE A 160 3.49 1.21 -9.87
CA ILE A 160 4.27 0.77 -8.72
C ILE A 160 5.59 0.16 -9.19
N LEU A 161 5.60 -0.53 -10.31
CA LEU A 161 6.72 -1.36 -10.75
C LEU A 161 7.40 -0.87 -12.03
N ARG A 162 6.74 -0.08 -12.88
CA ARG A 162 7.28 0.35 -14.18
C ARG A 162 6.90 1.77 -14.50
N GLY A 163 7.89 2.62 -14.63
CA GLY A 163 7.74 3.92 -15.26
C GLY A 163 7.77 3.76 -16.78
N VAL A 164 6.91 4.47 -17.47
CA VAL A 164 6.92 4.60 -18.89
C VAL A 164 7.30 5.99 -19.34
N VAL A 165 7.84 6.07 -20.48
CA VAL A 165 8.83 6.96 -20.89
C VAL A 165 8.48 7.59 -22.23
N LYS A 166 8.55 8.91 -22.34
CA LYS A 166 8.70 9.58 -23.63
C LYS A 166 10.17 9.63 -24.02
N ALA A 167 10.49 9.10 -25.21
CA ALA A 167 11.70 9.48 -25.88
C ALA A 167 11.53 10.92 -26.38
N HIS A 168 12.42 11.82 -26.02
CA HIS A 168 12.58 13.06 -26.77
C HIS A 168 13.38 12.77 -28.03
N GLU A 169 12.77 13.08 -29.17
CA GLU A 169 13.50 13.23 -30.42
C GLU A 169 14.28 14.55 -30.43
#